data_5d7f95322df81b12e439f0ed5fd25d4f
#
_entry.id   5d7f95322df81b12e439f0ed5fd25d4f
#
_cell.length_a   1.000
_cell.length_b   1.000
_cell.length_c   1.000
_cell.angle_alpha   90.00
_cell.angle_beta   90.00
_cell.angle_gamma   90.00
#
_symmetry.space_group_name_H-M   'P 1'
#
loop_
_entity.id
_entity.type
_entity.pdbx_description
1 polymer ?
#
loop_
_entity_poly.entity_id
_entity_poly.type
_entity_poly.pdbx_seq_one_letter_code
_entity_poly.pdbx_strand_id
1 'polypeptide(L)'
;MGLKHLIEKLEPHFTHGGKLEKYYPLYEAAATIFYTPGQVTRGAAHVRDAIDLKRMMILVWFAVFPAMFWGMYNVGLQTIPALHKLYGAEQLQQAIANNWHYSVAQWLGVSFSADAGWLSMMTLGAVFFLPIYLTVFIVGGFWEVLFAIVRKHEINEGFFVTSILFALIVPPTLPLWQAALGISFGVVIAKEIFGGTGRNFLNPALAGRAFLFFAYPAQISGDLVWTAADGFSGATPLSQWASGGGEALVNVATGIPVSWMDAFLGNIPGSIGEVSTLMILIGGAIILFGRVASWRIVAGVMIGMIATATLFNVIGSDTNPMFAMPWYWHLVLGGFAFGMMFMATDPVSASFTDKGKWSYGVLIGVMCVLIRVVNPAYPEGMMLAILFANLFAPLFDYLVVQANIKRRKSRG
;
A
#
# COMPACT_ATOMS: atom_id res chain seq x y z
N MET A 1 2.50 -24.18 30.67
CA MET A 1 3.79 -23.94 29.98
C MET A 1 3.68 -22.63 29.23
N GLY A 2 4.55 -21.66 29.50
CA GLY A 2 4.53 -20.39 28.75
C GLY A 2 5.07 -20.57 27.33
N LEU A 3 4.65 -19.72 26.39
CA LEU A 3 5.09 -19.72 24.98
C LEU A 3 6.62 -19.70 24.85
N LYS A 4 7.31 -18.96 25.73
CA LYS A 4 8.78 -18.90 25.80
C LYS A 4 9.41 -20.29 25.99
N HIS A 5 8.89 -21.08 26.93
CA HIS A 5 9.40 -22.42 27.23
C HIS A 5 9.17 -23.39 26.04
N LEU A 6 8.06 -23.22 25.29
CA LEU A 6 7.81 -24.01 24.08
C LEU A 6 8.84 -23.68 22.99
N ILE A 7 9.14 -22.39 22.78
CA ILE A 7 10.14 -21.91 21.82
C ILE A 7 11.53 -22.46 22.18
N GLU A 8 11.95 -22.33 23.44
CA GLU A 8 13.24 -22.83 23.93
C GLU A 8 13.35 -24.39 23.80
N LYS A 9 12.24 -25.11 23.99
CA LYS A 9 12.21 -26.58 23.84
C LYS A 9 12.35 -27.02 22.37
N LEU A 10 11.85 -26.20 21.43
CA LEU A 10 11.93 -26.49 20.00
C LEU A 10 13.30 -26.12 19.38
N GLU A 11 14.01 -25.17 19.98
CA GLU A 11 15.28 -24.63 19.50
C GLU A 11 16.32 -25.71 19.09
N PRO A 12 16.59 -26.76 19.88
CA PRO A 12 17.59 -27.77 19.54
C PRO A 12 17.28 -28.57 18.27
N HIS A 13 16.00 -28.64 17.86
CA HIS A 13 15.61 -29.35 16.65
C HIS A 13 15.91 -28.57 15.37
N PHE A 14 16.00 -27.24 15.47
CA PHE A 14 16.21 -26.34 14.34
C PHE A 14 17.64 -25.73 14.28
N THR A 15 18.42 -25.83 15.37
CA THR A 15 19.82 -25.37 15.41
C THR A 15 20.78 -26.39 14.81
N HIS A 16 22.06 -26.02 14.70
CA HIS A 16 23.12 -26.85 14.10
C HIS A 16 23.13 -28.29 14.61
N GLY A 17 22.99 -29.23 13.67
CA GLY A 17 22.91 -30.68 13.95
C GLY A 17 21.49 -31.19 14.24
N GLY A 18 20.48 -30.34 14.27
CA GLY A 18 19.08 -30.72 14.44
C GLY A 18 18.46 -31.30 13.17
N LYS A 19 17.44 -32.16 13.32
CA LYS A 19 16.75 -32.82 12.18
C LYS A 19 16.07 -31.82 11.24
N LEU A 20 15.74 -30.62 11.73
CA LEU A 20 15.01 -29.56 11.03
C LEU A 20 15.89 -28.32 10.77
N GLU A 21 17.21 -28.44 10.77
CA GLU A 21 18.15 -27.34 10.56
C GLU A 21 17.86 -26.54 9.29
N LYS A 22 17.39 -27.18 8.21
CA LYS A 22 17.00 -26.51 6.97
C LYS A 22 15.87 -25.49 7.14
N TYR A 23 15.04 -25.67 8.16
CA TYR A 23 13.89 -24.82 8.48
C TYR A 23 14.18 -23.82 9.61
N TYR A 24 15.46 -23.65 9.98
CA TYR A 24 15.88 -22.67 10.97
C TYR A 24 15.31 -21.25 10.71
N PRO A 25 15.27 -20.76 9.46
CA PRO A 25 14.69 -19.43 9.17
C PRO A 25 13.22 -19.29 9.61
N LEU A 26 12.41 -20.36 9.49
CA LEU A 26 11.02 -20.37 9.96
C LEU A 26 10.91 -20.34 11.49
N TYR A 27 11.76 -21.13 12.16
CA TYR A 27 11.82 -21.13 13.62
C TYR A 27 12.25 -19.77 14.16
N GLU A 28 13.30 -19.17 13.59
CA GLU A 28 13.84 -17.88 13.98
C GLU A 28 12.79 -16.78 13.79
N ALA A 29 12.12 -16.72 12.64
CA ALA A 29 11.06 -15.77 12.39
C ALA A 29 9.91 -15.88 13.41
N ALA A 30 9.44 -17.11 13.72
CA ALA A 30 8.39 -17.33 14.71
C ALA A 30 8.83 -16.95 16.13
N ALA A 31 10.06 -17.29 16.49
CA ALA A 31 10.61 -16.99 17.83
C ALA A 31 10.80 -15.50 18.05
N THR A 32 11.28 -14.78 17.05
CA THR A 32 11.62 -13.35 17.14
C THR A 32 10.43 -12.41 16.98
N ILE A 33 9.29 -12.88 16.49
CA ILE A 33 8.02 -12.12 16.55
C ILE A 33 7.65 -11.79 18.01
N PHE A 34 7.85 -12.74 18.91
CA PHE A 34 7.42 -12.62 20.30
C PHE A 34 8.56 -12.25 21.26
N TYR A 35 9.80 -12.59 20.93
CA TYR A 35 10.95 -12.42 21.82
C TYR A 35 12.15 -11.84 21.07
N THR A 36 12.78 -10.82 21.65
CA THR A 36 14.05 -10.30 21.15
C THR A 36 15.17 -11.32 21.41
N PRO A 37 16.02 -11.66 20.43
CA PRO A 37 17.16 -12.54 20.64
C PRO A 37 18.06 -12.03 21.78
N GLY A 38 18.41 -12.92 22.72
CA GLY A 38 19.30 -12.60 23.85
C GLY A 38 20.78 -12.50 23.47
N GLN A 39 21.10 -12.57 22.19
CA GLN A 39 22.50 -12.53 21.70
C GLN A 39 23.13 -11.18 21.99
N VAL A 40 24.30 -11.20 22.59
CA VAL A 40 25.11 -10.01 22.89
C VAL A 40 26.44 -10.12 22.13
N THR A 41 26.97 -8.98 21.68
CA THR A 41 28.32 -8.91 21.10
C THR A 41 29.37 -9.31 22.13
N ARG A 42 30.24 -10.26 21.79
CA ARG A 42 31.32 -10.75 22.66
C ARG A 42 32.67 -10.03 22.44
N GLY A 43 32.73 -9.10 21.47
CA GLY A 43 33.92 -8.32 21.13
C GLY A 43 34.00 -7.00 21.90
N ALA A 44 35.13 -6.31 21.75
CA ALA A 44 35.38 -5.01 22.42
C ALA A 44 34.53 -3.86 21.85
N ALA A 45 34.07 -3.96 20.61
CA ALA A 45 33.22 -2.97 19.97
C ALA A 45 31.75 -3.34 20.14
N HIS A 46 30.99 -2.49 20.82
CA HIS A 46 29.55 -2.62 20.99
C HIS A 46 28.85 -1.49 20.25
N VAL A 47 28.37 -1.76 19.05
CA VAL A 47 27.50 -0.85 18.30
C VAL A 47 26.12 -1.49 18.24
N ARG A 48 25.10 -0.80 18.75
CA ARG A 48 23.71 -1.21 18.66
C ARG A 48 22.91 -0.11 17.96
N ASP A 49 22.05 -0.52 17.04
CA ASP A 49 21.04 0.38 16.48
C ASP A 49 20.03 0.79 17.56
N ALA A 50 19.57 2.04 17.49
CA ALA A 50 18.55 2.56 18.40
C ALA A 50 17.20 1.86 18.22
N ILE A 51 16.90 1.43 16.98
CA ILE A 51 15.68 0.72 16.60
C ILE A 51 16.09 -0.45 15.70
N ASP A 52 15.66 -1.64 16.08
CA ASP A 52 15.81 -2.86 15.28
C ASP A 52 14.92 -2.80 14.04
N LEU A 53 15.41 -3.32 12.89
CA LEU A 53 14.66 -3.37 11.62
C LEU A 53 13.29 -4.06 11.80
N LYS A 54 13.24 -5.15 12.58
CA LYS A 54 12.00 -5.86 12.91
C LYS A 54 10.96 -4.95 13.54
N ARG A 55 11.37 -4.14 14.52
CA ARG A 55 10.47 -3.17 15.19
C ARG A 55 10.02 -2.05 14.26
N MET A 56 10.91 -1.59 13.37
CA MET A 56 10.54 -0.60 12.36
C MET A 56 9.44 -1.14 11.44
N MET A 57 9.60 -2.36 10.93
CA MET A 57 8.63 -2.97 10.03
C MET A 57 7.29 -3.24 10.72
N ILE A 58 7.30 -3.75 11.96
CA ILE A 58 6.07 -3.94 12.75
C ILE A 58 5.37 -2.60 13.01
N LEU A 59 6.11 -1.53 13.29
CA LEU A 59 5.50 -0.21 13.49
C LEU A 59 4.79 0.28 12.24
N VAL A 60 5.38 0.09 11.05
CA VAL A 60 4.72 0.42 9.78
C VAL A 60 3.47 -0.42 9.58
N TRP A 61 3.54 -1.72 9.88
CA TRP A 61 2.40 -2.64 9.78
C TRP A 61 1.23 -2.20 10.66
N PHE A 62 1.47 -1.78 11.90
CA PHE A 62 0.42 -1.22 12.78
C PHE A 62 -0.07 0.16 12.30
N ALA A 63 0.81 0.96 11.74
CA ALA A 63 0.48 2.32 11.32
C ALA A 63 -0.52 2.36 10.16
N VAL A 64 -0.64 1.29 9.37
CA VAL A 64 -1.65 1.21 8.30
C VAL A 64 -3.05 0.78 8.78
N PHE A 65 -3.19 0.31 10.02
CA PHE A 65 -4.46 -0.20 10.55
C PHE A 65 -5.61 0.82 10.52
N PRO A 66 -5.42 2.10 10.87
CA PRO A 66 -6.49 3.08 10.75
C PRO A 66 -7.07 3.13 9.34
N ALA A 67 -6.20 3.17 8.31
CA ALA A 67 -6.63 3.18 6.92
C ALA A 67 -7.27 1.85 6.50
N MET A 68 -6.76 0.72 6.97
CA MET A 68 -7.31 -0.61 6.73
C MET A 68 -8.73 -0.75 7.30
N PHE A 69 -8.94 -0.40 8.57
CA PHE A 69 -10.26 -0.52 9.19
C PHE A 69 -11.30 0.42 8.56
N TRP A 70 -10.90 1.66 8.29
CA TRP A 70 -11.79 2.57 7.57
C TRP A 70 -12.11 2.07 6.16
N GLY A 71 -11.13 1.52 5.47
CA GLY A 71 -11.32 0.95 4.15
C GLY A 71 -12.29 -0.24 4.14
N MET A 72 -12.19 -1.15 5.12
CA MET A 72 -13.16 -2.23 5.28
C MET A 72 -14.59 -1.67 5.48
N TYR A 73 -14.75 -0.69 6.37
CA TYR A 73 -16.03 -0.01 6.54
C TYR A 73 -16.54 0.61 5.24
N ASN A 74 -15.66 1.30 4.51
CA ASN A 74 -16.01 1.97 3.25
C ASN A 74 -16.42 0.98 2.14
N VAL A 75 -15.82 -0.21 2.06
CA VAL A 75 -16.26 -1.25 1.12
C VAL A 75 -17.74 -1.58 1.34
N GLY A 76 -18.17 -1.79 2.58
CA GLY A 76 -19.58 -2.01 2.91
C GLY A 76 -20.46 -0.80 2.60
N LEU A 77 -19.98 0.41 2.94
CA LEU A 77 -20.67 1.68 2.67
C LEU A 77 -20.96 1.90 1.18
N GLN A 78 -20.06 1.45 0.30
CA GLN A 78 -20.25 1.56 -1.15
C GLN A 78 -21.06 0.38 -1.72
N THR A 79 -20.84 -0.83 -1.21
CA THR A 79 -21.42 -2.06 -1.78
C THR A 79 -22.91 -2.16 -1.51
N ILE A 80 -23.39 -1.89 -0.28
CA ILE A 80 -24.79 -2.06 0.06
C ILE A 80 -25.71 -1.15 -0.76
N PRO A 81 -25.47 0.17 -0.88
CA PRO A 81 -26.27 1.03 -1.76
C PRO A 81 -26.19 0.64 -3.24
N ALA A 82 -25.01 0.21 -3.71
CA ALA A 82 -24.83 -0.24 -5.09
C ALA A 82 -25.69 -1.47 -5.39
N LEU A 83 -25.76 -2.44 -4.48
CA LEU A 83 -26.61 -3.62 -4.60
C LEU A 83 -28.10 -3.24 -4.67
N HIS A 84 -28.54 -2.30 -3.84
CA HIS A 84 -29.93 -1.80 -3.89
C HIS A 84 -30.28 -1.03 -5.17
N LYS A 85 -29.28 -0.41 -5.82
CA LYS A 85 -29.46 0.22 -7.14
C LYS A 85 -29.56 -0.79 -8.27
N LEU A 86 -28.82 -1.90 -8.17
CA LEU A 86 -28.80 -2.94 -9.22
C LEU A 86 -30.00 -3.88 -9.14
N TYR A 87 -30.45 -4.21 -7.94
CA TYR A 87 -31.35 -5.32 -7.70
C TYR A 87 -32.61 -4.90 -6.93
N GLY A 88 -33.78 -5.39 -7.34
CA GLY A 88 -34.97 -5.42 -6.51
C GLY A 88 -34.85 -6.45 -5.38
N ALA A 89 -35.78 -6.44 -4.42
CA ALA A 89 -35.69 -7.25 -3.20
C ALA A 89 -35.50 -8.77 -3.46
N GLU A 90 -36.22 -9.36 -4.43
CA GLU A 90 -36.06 -10.79 -4.76
C GLU A 90 -34.73 -11.08 -5.47
N GLN A 91 -34.35 -10.22 -6.40
CA GLN A 91 -33.09 -10.35 -7.15
C GLN A 91 -31.90 -10.17 -6.22
N LEU A 92 -31.98 -9.31 -5.20
CA LEU A 92 -30.93 -9.11 -4.20
C LEU A 92 -30.66 -10.40 -3.43
N GLN A 93 -31.71 -11.14 -3.02
CA GLN A 93 -31.53 -12.43 -2.34
C GLN A 93 -30.82 -13.46 -3.25
N GLN A 94 -31.14 -13.47 -4.52
CA GLN A 94 -30.47 -14.36 -5.48
C GLN A 94 -29.00 -13.93 -5.70
N ALA A 95 -28.71 -12.63 -5.80
CA ALA A 95 -27.35 -12.12 -5.91
C ALA A 95 -26.51 -12.47 -4.68
N ILE A 96 -27.09 -12.36 -3.47
CA ILE A 96 -26.42 -12.77 -2.22
C ILE A 96 -26.11 -14.25 -2.23
N ALA A 97 -27.04 -15.11 -2.66
CA ALA A 97 -26.82 -16.55 -2.72
C ALA A 97 -25.78 -16.99 -3.77
N ASN A 98 -25.67 -16.26 -4.86
CA ASN A 98 -24.76 -16.58 -5.97
C ASN A 98 -23.31 -16.11 -5.77
N ASN A 99 -23.07 -15.13 -4.89
CA ASN A 99 -21.73 -14.62 -4.59
C ASN A 99 -21.26 -15.13 -3.23
N TRP A 100 -20.16 -15.86 -3.21
CA TRP A 100 -19.65 -16.49 -1.99
C TRP A 100 -19.26 -15.48 -0.91
N HIS A 101 -18.79 -14.28 -1.26
CA HIS A 101 -18.48 -13.22 -0.29
C HIS A 101 -19.76 -12.78 0.45
N TYR A 102 -20.85 -12.57 -0.29
CA TYR A 102 -22.11 -12.15 0.33
C TYR A 102 -22.73 -13.29 1.15
N SER A 103 -22.63 -14.54 0.68
CA SER A 103 -23.10 -15.70 1.43
C SER A 103 -22.35 -15.86 2.75
N VAL A 104 -21.04 -15.69 2.76
CA VAL A 104 -20.22 -15.70 3.99
C VAL A 104 -20.56 -14.52 4.88
N ALA A 105 -20.72 -13.31 4.32
CA ALA A 105 -21.11 -12.14 5.08
C ALA A 105 -22.49 -12.32 5.74
N GLN A 106 -23.46 -12.88 5.01
CA GLN A 106 -24.78 -13.20 5.55
C GLN A 106 -24.72 -14.23 6.68
N TRP A 107 -23.89 -15.27 6.52
CA TRP A 107 -23.65 -16.26 7.58
C TRP A 107 -23.03 -15.64 8.84
N LEU A 108 -22.16 -14.61 8.68
CA LEU A 108 -21.61 -13.82 9.78
C LEU A 108 -22.59 -12.81 10.38
N GLY A 109 -23.85 -12.77 9.92
CA GLY A 109 -24.89 -11.89 10.45
C GLY A 109 -24.91 -10.49 9.84
N VAL A 110 -24.29 -10.29 8.68
CA VAL A 110 -24.35 -9.01 7.97
C VAL A 110 -25.77 -8.77 7.45
N SER A 111 -26.34 -7.61 7.78
CA SER A 111 -27.58 -7.13 7.18
C SER A 111 -27.28 -6.41 5.87
N PHE A 112 -27.97 -6.81 4.80
CA PHE A 112 -27.93 -6.13 3.50
C PHE A 112 -29.10 -5.14 3.34
N SER A 113 -29.70 -4.65 4.44
CA SER A 113 -30.75 -3.62 4.40
C SER A 113 -30.14 -2.23 4.12
N ALA A 114 -30.98 -1.31 3.62
CA ALA A 114 -30.56 0.09 3.41
C ALA A 114 -30.08 0.78 4.71
N ASP A 115 -30.61 0.34 5.87
CA ASP A 115 -30.27 0.84 7.20
C ASP A 115 -29.19 -0.01 7.91
N ALA A 116 -28.36 -0.72 7.14
CA ALA A 116 -27.30 -1.56 7.70
C ALA A 116 -26.36 -0.74 8.60
N GLY A 117 -26.13 -1.23 9.82
CA GLY A 117 -25.25 -0.58 10.79
C GLY A 117 -23.78 -0.66 10.40
N TRP A 118 -22.94 0.17 11.02
CA TRP A 118 -21.51 0.24 10.77
C TRP A 118 -20.78 -1.12 10.89
N LEU A 119 -21.21 -1.98 11.82
CA LEU A 119 -20.63 -3.31 12.02
C LEU A 119 -20.90 -4.22 10.82
N SER A 120 -22.10 -4.18 10.25
CA SER A 120 -22.43 -4.94 9.02
C SER A 120 -21.57 -4.47 7.84
N MET A 121 -21.41 -3.15 7.67
CA MET A 121 -20.57 -2.58 6.61
C MET A 121 -19.11 -3.00 6.78
N MET A 122 -18.58 -2.92 8.01
CA MET A 122 -17.20 -3.31 8.30
C MET A 122 -16.98 -4.81 8.12
N THR A 123 -17.91 -5.65 8.56
CA THR A 123 -17.83 -7.11 8.40
C THR A 123 -17.88 -7.50 6.92
N LEU A 124 -18.75 -6.86 6.13
CA LEU A 124 -18.78 -7.07 4.69
C LEU A 124 -17.44 -6.74 4.03
N GLY A 125 -16.86 -5.58 4.35
CA GLY A 125 -15.54 -5.21 3.84
C GLY A 125 -14.42 -6.14 4.29
N ALA A 126 -14.48 -6.65 5.52
CA ALA A 126 -13.54 -7.65 6.00
C ALA A 126 -13.61 -8.96 5.20
N VAL A 127 -14.81 -9.38 4.79
CA VAL A 127 -15.01 -10.58 3.95
C VAL A 127 -14.38 -10.41 2.56
N PHE A 128 -14.30 -9.19 2.03
CA PHE A 128 -13.59 -8.92 0.78
C PHE A 128 -12.07 -8.78 0.99
N PHE A 129 -11.64 -8.11 2.05
CA PHE A 129 -10.22 -7.84 2.30
C PHE A 129 -9.44 -9.06 2.77
N LEU A 130 -9.96 -9.80 3.76
CA LEU A 130 -9.21 -10.89 4.41
C LEU A 130 -8.78 -12.01 3.44
N PRO A 131 -9.60 -12.48 2.49
CA PRO A 131 -9.17 -13.47 1.53
C PRO A 131 -8.02 -12.98 0.63
N ILE A 132 -8.06 -11.73 0.19
CA ILE A 132 -6.97 -11.12 -0.58
C ILE A 132 -5.70 -11.06 0.27
N TYR A 133 -5.79 -10.53 1.49
CA TYR A 133 -4.65 -10.42 2.40
C TYR A 133 -4.04 -11.78 2.75
N LEU A 134 -4.87 -12.76 3.08
CA LEU A 134 -4.41 -14.13 3.39
C LEU A 134 -3.75 -14.80 2.18
N THR A 135 -4.31 -14.64 0.98
CA THR A 135 -3.69 -15.16 -0.25
C THR A 135 -2.32 -14.51 -0.49
N VAL A 136 -2.24 -13.20 -0.38
CA VAL A 136 -0.99 -12.44 -0.53
C VAL A 136 0.04 -12.87 0.52
N PHE A 137 -0.40 -13.02 1.77
CA PHE A 137 0.46 -13.42 2.88
C PHE A 137 1.00 -14.85 2.73
N ILE A 138 0.14 -15.79 2.36
CA ILE A 138 0.52 -17.21 2.19
C ILE A 138 1.44 -17.39 0.98
N VAL A 139 1.05 -16.84 -0.17
CA VAL A 139 1.82 -17.02 -1.42
C VAL A 139 3.14 -16.25 -1.38
N GLY A 140 3.11 -15.00 -0.95
CA GLY A 140 4.34 -14.21 -0.82
C GLY A 140 5.25 -14.76 0.28
N GLY A 141 4.69 -15.21 1.42
CA GLY A 141 5.42 -15.88 2.48
C GLY A 141 6.06 -17.19 2.03
N PHE A 142 5.38 -17.96 1.19
CA PHE A 142 5.97 -19.15 0.57
C PHE A 142 7.25 -18.82 -0.22
N TRP A 143 7.23 -17.75 -1.03
CA TRP A 143 8.42 -17.31 -1.77
C TRP A 143 9.54 -16.84 -0.84
N GLU A 144 9.23 -16.04 0.19
CA GLU A 144 10.21 -15.60 1.19
C GLU A 144 10.91 -16.79 1.87
N VAL A 145 10.11 -17.76 2.33
CA VAL A 145 10.63 -18.98 2.98
C VAL A 145 11.50 -19.79 2.01
N LEU A 146 11.04 -19.96 0.77
CA LEU A 146 11.77 -20.71 -0.24
C LEU A 146 13.15 -20.11 -0.50
N PHE A 147 13.22 -18.78 -0.73
CA PHE A 147 14.48 -18.09 -0.96
C PHE A 147 15.36 -18.04 0.28
N ALA A 148 14.79 -17.90 1.49
CA ALA A 148 15.53 -17.94 2.74
C ALA A 148 16.22 -19.32 2.95
N ILE A 149 15.50 -20.42 2.68
CA ILE A 149 16.05 -21.77 2.76
C ILE A 149 17.17 -21.99 1.72
N VAL A 150 16.92 -21.62 0.46
CA VAL A 150 17.90 -21.82 -0.64
C VAL A 150 19.16 -21.01 -0.43
N ARG A 151 19.04 -19.76 0.02
CA ARG A 151 20.16 -18.85 0.22
C ARG A 151 20.77 -18.89 1.61
N LYS A 152 20.17 -19.66 2.54
CA LYS A 152 20.60 -19.80 3.94
C LYS A 152 20.71 -18.48 4.69
N HIS A 153 19.68 -17.62 4.55
CA HIS A 153 19.55 -16.38 5.33
C HIS A 153 18.25 -16.37 6.14
N GLU A 154 18.16 -15.48 7.11
CA GLU A 154 16.96 -15.29 7.92
C GLU A 154 15.83 -14.67 7.11
N ILE A 155 14.58 -14.98 7.49
CA ILE A 155 13.41 -14.34 6.90
C ILE A 155 13.33 -12.90 7.43
N ASN A 156 13.14 -11.96 6.51
CA ASN A 156 13.04 -10.56 6.86
C ASN A 156 11.57 -10.14 7.04
N GLU A 157 11.27 -9.49 8.16
CA GLU A 157 9.93 -9.01 8.50
C GLU A 157 9.42 -7.90 7.58
N GLY A 158 10.24 -7.37 6.70
CA GLY A 158 9.80 -6.46 5.63
C GLY A 158 8.69 -7.04 4.76
N PHE A 159 8.55 -8.36 4.70
CA PHE A 159 7.45 -9.00 4.00
C PHE A 159 6.08 -8.74 4.65
N PHE A 160 5.98 -8.60 5.98
CA PHE A 160 4.72 -8.22 6.64
C PHE A 160 4.21 -6.88 6.10
N VAL A 161 5.11 -5.92 5.91
CA VAL A 161 4.78 -4.62 5.32
C VAL A 161 4.41 -4.76 3.85
N THR A 162 5.21 -5.48 3.07
CA THR A 162 4.93 -5.70 1.64
C THR A 162 3.56 -6.33 1.41
N SER A 163 3.20 -7.36 2.20
CA SER A 163 1.94 -8.08 2.06
C SER A 163 0.72 -7.22 2.36
N ILE A 164 0.74 -6.48 3.47
CA ILE A 164 -0.40 -5.62 3.85
C ILE A 164 -0.52 -4.42 2.91
N LEU A 165 0.59 -3.78 2.52
CA LEU A 165 0.56 -2.66 1.60
C LEU A 165 0.03 -3.08 0.23
N PHE A 166 0.46 -4.25 -0.29
CA PHE A 166 -0.06 -4.77 -1.55
C PHE A 166 -1.58 -5.02 -1.49
N ALA A 167 -2.06 -5.68 -0.42
CA ALA A 167 -3.48 -5.97 -0.26
C ALA A 167 -4.35 -4.70 -0.11
N LEU A 168 -3.80 -3.62 0.45
CA LEU A 168 -4.51 -2.35 0.65
C LEU A 168 -4.61 -1.48 -0.60
N ILE A 169 -3.70 -1.63 -1.57
CA ILE A 169 -3.68 -0.82 -2.80
C ILE A 169 -4.37 -1.46 -4.00
N VAL A 170 -4.80 -2.70 -3.88
CA VAL A 170 -5.57 -3.39 -4.94
C VAL A 170 -7.07 -3.20 -4.75
N PRO A 171 -7.88 -3.35 -5.83
CA PRO A 171 -9.32 -3.29 -5.73
C PRO A 171 -9.90 -4.40 -4.83
N PRO A 172 -11.02 -4.15 -4.11
CA PRO A 172 -11.66 -5.16 -3.28
C PRO A 172 -12.21 -6.35 -4.08
N THR A 173 -12.45 -6.18 -5.37
CA THR A 173 -12.97 -7.21 -6.29
C THR A 173 -11.87 -8.04 -6.96
N LEU A 174 -10.60 -7.82 -6.63
CA LEU A 174 -9.48 -8.51 -7.27
C LEU A 174 -9.58 -10.04 -7.10
N PRO A 175 -9.55 -10.84 -8.19
CA PRO A 175 -9.52 -12.30 -8.10
C PRO A 175 -8.30 -12.81 -7.32
N LEU A 176 -8.49 -13.79 -6.44
CA LEU A 176 -7.43 -14.28 -5.55
C LEU A 176 -6.22 -14.83 -6.30
N TRP A 177 -6.43 -15.47 -7.46
CA TRP A 177 -5.32 -15.97 -8.27
C TRP A 177 -4.46 -14.82 -8.87
N GLN A 178 -5.08 -13.67 -9.21
CA GLN A 178 -4.34 -12.49 -9.65
C GLN A 178 -3.58 -11.86 -8.48
N ALA A 179 -4.18 -11.80 -7.28
CA ALA A 179 -3.49 -11.37 -6.07
C ALA A 179 -2.24 -12.24 -5.80
N ALA A 180 -2.37 -13.57 -5.94
CA ALA A 180 -1.27 -14.52 -5.82
C ALA A 180 -0.17 -14.28 -6.88
N LEU A 181 -0.56 -14.02 -8.12
CA LEU A 181 0.37 -13.78 -9.21
C LEU A 181 1.09 -12.43 -9.05
N GLY A 182 0.36 -11.38 -8.66
CA GLY A 182 0.92 -10.04 -8.43
C GLY A 182 1.93 -10.02 -7.31
N ILE A 183 1.62 -10.63 -6.16
CA ILE A 183 2.57 -10.70 -5.05
C ILE A 183 3.78 -11.58 -5.39
N SER A 184 3.59 -12.66 -6.14
CA SER A 184 4.70 -13.50 -6.63
C SER A 184 5.65 -12.69 -7.50
N PHE A 185 5.14 -11.88 -8.42
CA PHE A 185 5.96 -10.97 -9.22
C PHE A 185 6.71 -9.97 -8.33
N GLY A 186 6.02 -9.31 -7.42
CA GLY A 186 6.61 -8.33 -6.51
C GLY A 186 7.73 -8.92 -5.65
N VAL A 187 7.50 -10.08 -5.04
CA VAL A 187 8.49 -10.73 -4.17
C VAL A 187 9.64 -11.34 -4.99
N VAL A 188 9.34 -12.14 -6.01
CA VAL A 188 10.38 -12.86 -6.76
C VAL A 188 11.17 -11.91 -7.66
N ILE A 189 10.49 -11.17 -8.52
CA ILE A 189 11.14 -10.38 -9.58
C ILE A 189 11.65 -9.03 -9.04
N ALA A 190 10.86 -8.32 -8.24
CA ALA A 190 11.26 -6.98 -7.80
C ALA A 190 12.12 -6.99 -6.53
N LYS A 191 12.20 -8.10 -5.79
CA LYS A 191 12.93 -8.18 -4.53
C LYS A 191 13.97 -9.31 -4.53
N GLU A 192 13.55 -10.57 -4.62
CA GLU A 192 14.43 -11.71 -4.38
C GLU A 192 15.51 -11.87 -5.46
N ILE A 193 15.23 -11.63 -6.74
CA ILE A 193 16.24 -11.69 -7.80
C ILE A 193 17.43 -10.76 -7.50
N PHE A 194 17.18 -9.61 -6.86
CA PHE A 194 18.24 -8.65 -6.51
C PHE A 194 18.97 -8.98 -5.19
N GLY A 195 18.52 -10.00 -4.46
CA GLY A 195 19.18 -10.47 -3.24
C GLY A 195 18.37 -10.30 -1.95
N GLY A 196 17.08 -9.99 -2.05
CA GLY A 196 16.14 -9.89 -0.93
C GLY A 196 16.05 -8.48 -0.33
N THR A 197 15.46 -8.38 0.85
CA THR A 197 15.23 -7.11 1.54
C THR A 197 16.55 -6.33 1.77
N GLY A 198 16.54 -5.05 1.43
CA GLY A 198 17.71 -4.17 1.55
C GLY A 198 18.58 -4.11 0.29
N ARG A 199 18.32 -4.97 -0.71
CA ARG A 199 19.04 -4.97 -2.01
C ARG A 199 18.11 -4.70 -3.20
N ASN A 200 16.81 -4.67 -2.96
CA ASN A 200 15.82 -4.29 -3.96
C ASN A 200 15.82 -2.77 -4.16
N PHE A 201 15.81 -2.34 -5.40
CA PHE A 201 15.75 -0.91 -5.75
C PHE A 201 14.33 -0.43 -6.06
N LEU A 202 13.36 -1.35 -6.22
CA LEU A 202 11.94 -1.06 -6.39
C LEU A 202 11.16 -1.46 -5.14
N ASN A 203 10.07 -0.75 -4.86
CA ASN A 203 9.09 -1.19 -3.87
C ASN A 203 8.37 -2.44 -4.39
N PRO A 204 8.43 -3.61 -3.70
CA PRO A 204 7.87 -4.86 -4.20
C PRO A 204 6.35 -4.85 -4.33
N ALA A 205 5.64 -4.18 -3.41
CA ALA A 205 4.18 -4.08 -3.44
C ALA A 205 3.72 -3.30 -4.67
N LEU A 206 4.37 -2.16 -4.96
CA LEU A 206 4.07 -1.36 -6.14
C LEU A 206 4.46 -2.07 -7.44
N ALA A 207 5.58 -2.79 -7.47
CA ALA A 207 5.98 -3.57 -8.64
C ALA A 207 4.98 -4.68 -8.96
N GLY A 208 4.46 -5.39 -7.94
CA GLY A 208 3.41 -6.38 -8.09
C GLY A 208 2.10 -5.78 -8.61
N ARG A 209 1.68 -4.61 -8.09
CA ARG A 209 0.50 -3.90 -8.60
C ARG A 209 0.71 -3.41 -10.03
N ALA A 210 1.89 -2.88 -10.37
CA ALA A 210 2.20 -2.45 -11.73
C ALA A 210 2.16 -3.62 -12.72
N PHE A 211 2.70 -4.78 -12.34
CA PHE A 211 2.58 -5.99 -13.15
C PHE A 211 1.11 -6.33 -13.43
N LEU A 212 0.25 -6.34 -12.41
CA LEU A 212 -1.17 -6.61 -12.61
C LEU A 212 -1.85 -5.54 -13.47
N PHE A 213 -1.48 -4.27 -13.30
CA PHE A 213 -2.02 -3.17 -14.10
C PHE A 213 -1.74 -3.35 -15.60
N PHE A 214 -0.54 -3.79 -15.97
CA PHE A 214 -0.18 -4.01 -17.36
C PHE A 214 -0.68 -5.35 -17.92
N ALA A 215 -0.73 -6.39 -17.08
CA ALA A 215 -1.13 -7.73 -17.51
C ALA A 215 -2.66 -7.94 -17.50
N TYR A 216 -3.35 -7.33 -16.53
CA TYR A 216 -4.79 -7.52 -16.25
C TYR A 216 -5.49 -6.19 -15.95
N PRO A 217 -5.44 -5.20 -16.87
CA PRO A 217 -5.96 -3.86 -16.60
C PRO A 217 -7.43 -3.82 -16.21
N ALA A 218 -8.25 -4.70 -16.78
CA ALA A 218 -9.69 -4.74 -16.53
C ALA A 218 -10.07 -5.07 -15.07
N GLN A 219 -9.21 -5.74 -14.32
CA GLN A 219 -9.43 -6.11 -12.91
C GLN A 219 -8.72 -5.18 -11.91
N ILE A 220 -7.88 -4.26 -12.39
CA ILE A 220 -7.09 -3.35 -11.56
C ILE A 220 -7.50 -1.90 -11.74
N SER A 221 -8.07 -1.55 -12.89
CA SER A 221 -8.42 -0.18 -13.25
C SER A 221 -9.77 -0.12 -13.93
N GLY A 222 -10.34 1.08 -14.04
CA GLY A 222 -11.65 1.32 -14.64
C GLY A 222 -12.78 1.37 -13.61
N ASP A 223 -14.00 1.45 -14.10
CA ASP A 223 -15.18 1.78 -13.27
C ASP A 223 -15.86 0.56 -12.61
N LEU A 224 -15.45 -0.66 -12.98
CA LEU A 224 -16.08 -1.90 -12.51
C LEU A 224 -15.47 -2.49 -11.23
N VAL A 225 -14.31 -1.98 -10.79
CA VAL A 225 -13.48 -2.68 -9.80
C VAL A 225 -13.53 -2.07 -8.40
N TRP A 226 -13.97 -0.82 -8.25
CA TRP A 226 -13.86 -0.07 -6.99
C TRP A 226 -15.03 -0.28 -6.03
N THR A 227 -16.15 -0.77 -6.54
CA THR A 227 -17.32 -1.10 -5.71
C THR A 227 -17.52 -2.61 -5.77
N ALA A 228 -17.62 -3.25 -4.61
CA ALA A 228 -17.70 -4.70 -4.51
C ALA A 228 -19.13 -5.22 -4.78
N ALA A 229 -19.73 -4.80 -5.90
CA ALA A 229 -21.04 -5.23 -6.38
C ALA A 229 -20.93 -5.70 -7.83
N ASP A 230 -21.20 -6.98 -8.07
CA ASP A 230 -21.07 -7.58 -9.39
C ASP A 230 -21.98 -6.88 -10.41
N GLY A 231 -21.40 -6.45 -11.52
CA GLY A 231 -22.13 -5.72 -12.58
C GLY A 231 -22.34 -4.23 -12.29
N PHE A 232 -21.91 -3.71 -11.15
CA PHE A 232 -21.95 -2.28 -10.88
C PHE A 232 -20.79 -1.55 -11.56
N SER A 233 -21.11 -0.50 -12.33
CA SER A 233 -20.15 0.40 -12.93
C SER A 233 -20.23 1.77 -12.26
N GLY A 234 -19.12 2.24 -11.70
CA GLY A 234 -19.09 3.50 -10.97
C GLY A 234 -17.71 4.16 -11.04
N ALA A 235 -17.61 5.26 -11.80
CA ALA A 235 -16.40 6.05 -11.88
C ALA A 235 -16.03 6.64 -10.51
N THR A 236 -14.74 6.53 -10.13
CA THR A 236 -14.23 7.21 -8.94
C THR A 236 -14.26 8.73 -9.13
N PRO A 237 -14.30 9.55 -8.07
CA PRO A 237 -14.24 11.00 -8.21
C PRO A 237 -13.04 11.50 -9.00
N LEU A 238 -11.91 10.80 -8.94
CA LEU A 238 -10.72 11.14 -9.73
C LEU A 238 -10.95 10.87 -11.23
N SER A 239 -11.58 9.74 -11.56
CA SER A 239 -11.95 9.39 -12.95
C SER A 239 -13.01 10.34 -13.51
N GLN A 240 -13.99 10.72 -12.69
CA GLN A 240 -15.00 11.74 -13.05
C GLN A 240 -14.36 13.08 -13.33
N TRP A 241 -13.40 13.51 -12.52
CA TRP A 241 -12.67 14.76 -12.77
C TRP A 241 -11.90 14.73 -14.09
N ALA A 242 -11.25 13.61 -14.38
CA ALA A 242 -10.49 13.43 -15.61
C ALA A 242 -11.36 13.48 -16.87
N SER A 243 -12.63 13.06 -16.78
CA SER A 243 -13.57 13.02 -17.92
C SER A 243 -14.46 14.25 -18.06
N GLY A 244 -14.81 14.91 -16.95
CA GLY A 244 -15.84 15.98 -16.97
C GLY A 244 -15.52 17.20 -16.12
N GLY A 245 -14.38 17.24 -15.42
CA GLY A 245 -14.04 18.32 -14.49
C GLY A 245 -14.68 18.17 -13.10
N GLY A 246 -14.38 19.13 -12.22
CA GLY A 246 -14.72 19.02 -10.78
C GLY A 246 -16.07 19.60 -10.35
N GLU A 247 -16.90 20.07 -11.28
CA GLU A 247 -18.12 20.83 -10.93
C GLU A 247 -19.24 19.95 -10.34
N ALA A 248 -19.29 18.66 -10.67
CA ALA A 248 -20.36 17.75 -10.25
C ALA A 248 -19.85 16.35 -9.92
N LEU A 249 -18.92 16.24 -8.96
CA LEU A 249 -18.48 14.94 -8.47
C LEU A 249 -19.59 14.25 -7.68
N VAL A 250 -19.90 13.03 -8.03
CA VAL A 250 -20.97 12.24 -7.38
C VAL A 250 -20.41 10.89 -6.95
N ASN A 251 -20.72 10.46 -5.76
CA ASN A 251 -20.54 9.07 -5.37
C ASN A 251 -21.58 8.22 -6.08
N VAL A 252 -21.15 7.47 -7.09
CA VAL A 252 -22.06 6.71 -7.98
C VAL A 252 -22.82 5.63 -7.20
N ALA A 253 -22.24 5.04 -6.16
CA ALA A 253 -22.90 4.03 -5.34
C ALA A 253 -24.05 4.62 -4.51
N THR A 254 -23.82 5.74 -3.83
CA THR A 254 -24.83 6.37 -2.96
C THR A 254 -25.71 7.39 -3.68
N GLY A 255 -25.21 7.98 -4.79
CA GLY A 255 -25.90 9.08 -5.50
C GLY A 255 -25.74 10.45 -4.85
N ILE A 256 -24.87 10.57 -3.84
CA ILE A 256 -24.65 11.80 -3.07
C ILE A 256 -23.51 12.60 -3.72
N PRO A 257 -23.63 13.94 -3.86
CA PRO A 257 -22.52 14.79 -4.30
C PRO A 257 -21.32 14.65 -3.37
N VAL A 258 -20.11 14.58 -3.95
CA VAL A 258 -18.85 14.40 -3.20
C VAL A 258 -18.26 15.78 -2.89
N SER A 259 -18.28 16.15 -1.60
CA SER A 259 -17.51 17.29 -1.11
C SER A 259 -16.03 16.93 -0.90
N TRP A 260 -15.17 17.95 -0.78
CA TRP A 260 -13.77 17.73 -0.40
C TRP A 260 -13.66 17.01 0.96
N MET A 261 -14.55 17.31 1.90
CA MET A 261 -14.57 16.66 3.21
C MET A 261 -14.93 15.18 3.10
N ASP A 262 -15.87 14.80 2.22
CA ASP A 262 -16.18 13.38 1.99
C ASP A 262 -14.98 12.62 1.43
N ALA A 263 -14.25 13.23 0.49
CA ALA A 263 -13.01 12.65 -0.04
C ALA A 263 -11.90 12.59 1.04
N PHE A 264 -11.79 13.60 1.89
CA PHE A 264 -10.81 13.62 2.99
C PHE A 264 -11.11 12.55 4.05
N LEU A 265 -12.38 12.38 4.42
CA LEU A 265 -12.82 11.34 5.35
C LEU A 265 -12.79 9.95 4.72
N GLY A 266 -12.93 9.84 3.40
CA GLY A 266 -12.89 8.57 2.67
C GLY A 266 -14.26 7.94 2.39
N ASN A 267 -15.32 8.74 2.27
CA ASN A 267 -16.67 8.30 1.89
C ASN A 267 -16.80 8.20 0.36
N ILE A 268 -15.78 7.71 -0.32
CA ILE A 268 -15.70 7.62 -1.78
C ILE A 268 -15.25 6.22 -2.20
N PRO A 269 -15.63 5.72 -3.41
CA PRO A 269 -15.15 4.45 -3.91
C PRO A 269 -13.65 4.49 -4.22
N GLY A 270 -12.95 3.38 -3.98
CA GLY A 270 -11.50 3.24 -4.22
C GLY A 270 -10.93 1.95 -3.65
N SER A 271 -9.61 1.80 -3.69
CA SER A 271 -8.91 0.69 -3.02
C SER A 271 -9.03 0.81 -1.51
N ILE A 272 -8.96 -0.34 -0.82
CA ILE A 272 -9.27 -0.42 0.62
C ILE A 272 -8.42 0.53 1.46
N GLY A 273 -7.11 0.63 1.19
CA GLY A 273 -6.20 1.46 1.99
C GLY A 273 -6.14 2.93 1.58
N GLU A 274 -6.60 3.29 0.38
CA GLU A 274 -6.31 4.60 -0.23
C GLU A 274 -7.45 5.62 -0.08
N VAL A 275 -8.62 5.22 0.41
CA VAL A 275 -9.83 6.07 0.40
C VAL A 275 -9.81 7.20 1.43
N SER A 276 -9.34 6.97 2.66
CA SER A 276 -9.38 7.98 3.73
C SER A 276 -8.05 8.68 3.95
N THR A 277 -7.93 9.90 3.46
CA THR A 277 -6.75 10.73 3.70
C THR A 277 -6.54 10.99 5.20
N LEU A 278 -7.60 11.19 5.98
CA LEU A 278 -7.49 11.39 7.43
C LEU A 278 -6.84 10.19 8.12
N MET A 279 -7.32 8.97 7.85
CA MET A 279 -6.79 7.75 8.48
C MET A 279 -5.36 7.45 8.02
N ILE A 280 -5.04 7.75 6.77
CA ILE A 280 -3.68 7.67 6.23
C ILE A 280 -2.75 8.65 6.95
N LEU A 281 -3.17 9.89 7.20
CA LEU A 281 -2.38 10.88 7.92
C LEU A 281 -2.18 10.50 9.39
N ILE A 282 -3.18 9.92 10.05
CA ILE A 282 -3.03 9.38 11.42
C ILE A 282 -1.96 8.30 11.45
N GLY A 283 -2.04 7.30 10.58
CA GLY A 283 -1.03 6.25 10.47
C GLY A 283 0.34 6.80 10.05
N GLY A 284 0.37 7.73 9.09
CA GLY A 284 1.57 8.44 8.67
C GLY A 284 2.24 9.20 9.81
N ALA A 285 1.46 9.85 10.68
CA ALA A 285 1.99 10.51 11.88
C ALA A 285 2.70 9.52 12.81
N ILE A 286 2.16 8.31 13.00
CA ILE A 286 2.79 7.28 13.83
C ILE A 286 4.20 6.96 13.31
N ILE A 287 4.37 6.73 12.02
CA ILE A 287 5.70 6.40 11.43
C ILE A 287 6.64 7.60 11.35
N LEU A 288 6.12 8.82 11.22
CA LEU A 288 6.92 10.04 11.26
C LEU A 288 7.43 10.34 12.67
N PHE A 289 6.57 10.28 13.69
CA PHE A 289 6.98 10.45 15.10
C PHE A 289 7.88 9.31 15.56
N GLY A 290 7.64 8.08 15.09
CA GLY A 290 8.51 6.92 15.29
C GLY A 290 9.86 7.01 14.57
N ARG A 291 10.10 8.07 13.76
CA ARG A 291 11.32 8.28 12.96
C ARG A 291 11.63 7.14 11.97
N VAL A 292 10.63 6.37 11.61
CA VAL A 292 10.72 5.33 10.58
C VAL A 292 10.62 5.96 9.20
N ALA A 293 9.63 6.82 8.99
CA ALA A 293 9.46 7.58 7.76
C ALA A 293 10.22 8.92 7.80
N SER A 294 10.74 9.32 6.63
CA SER A 294 11.44 10.60 6.51
C SER A 294 10.48 11.73 6.17
N TRP A 295 10.32 12.70 7.06
CA TRP A 295 9.52 13.90 6.81
C TRP A 295 9.99 14.70 5.58
N ARG A 296 11.30 14.60 5.23
CA ARG A 296 11.87 15.27 4.05
C ARG A 296 11.29 14.73 2.75
N ILE A 297 11.04 13.41 2.68
CA ILE A 297 10.39 12.78 1.53
C ILE A 297 8.96 13.28 1.43
N VAL A 298 8.20 13.20 2.54
CA VAL A 298 6.79 13.64 2.58
C VAL A 298 6.67 15.11 2.17
N ALA A 299 7.48 15.99 2.75
CA ALA A 299 7.49 17.42 2.40
C ALA A 299 7.91 17.65 0.94
N GLY A 300 8.90 16.89 0.45
CA GLY A 300 9.33 16.96 -0.95
C GLY A 300 8.20 16.57 -1.91
N VAL A 301 7.47 15.48 -1.63
CA VAL A 301 6.33 15.03 -2.44
C VAL A 301 5.23 16.10 -2.46
N MET A 302 4.91 16.69 -1.31
CA MET A 302 3.94 17.78 -1.22
C MET A 302 4.37 19.00 -2.03
N ILE A 303 5.64 19.44 -1.90
CA ILE A 303 6.16 20.58 -2.64
C ILE A 303 6.10 20.34 -4.16
N GLY A 304 6.57 19.16 -4.61
CA GLY A 304 6.52 18.80 -6.03
C GLY A 304 5.10 18.78 -6.58
N MET A 305 4.16 18.19 -5.84
CA MET A 305 2.75 18.14 -6.21
C MET A 305 2.13 19.54 -6.26
N ILE A 306 2.28 20.37 -5.22
CA ILE A 306 1.72 21.71 -5.15
C ILE A 306 2.27 22.58 -6.28
N ALA A 307 3.59 22.56 -6.49
CA ALA A 307 4.23 23.38 -7.53
C ALA A 307 3.72 22.99 -8.92
N THR A 308 3.64 21.70 -9.23
CA THR A 308 3.22 21.22 -10.56
C THR A 308 1.72 21.42 -10.79
N ALA A 309 0.88 21.15 -9.79
CA ALA A 309 -0.55 21.38 -9.89
C ALA A 309 -0.86 22.90 -10.09
N THR A 310 -0.20 23.77 -9.32
CA THR A 310 -0.35 25.21 -9.48
C THR A 310 0.13 25.67 -10.86
N LEU A 311 1.24 25.12 -11.36
CA LEU A 311 1.73 25.41 -12.71
C LEU A 311 0.68 25.08 -13.77
N PHE A 312 0.08 23.89 -13.71
CA PHE A 312 -0.97 23.48 -14.65
C PHE A 312 -2.23 24.35 -14.51
N ASN A 313 -2.63 24.73 -13.28
CA ASN A 313 -3.75 25.65 -13.09
C ASN A 313 -3.49 27.02 -13.73
N VAL A 314 -2.24 27.54 -13.72
CA VAL A 314 -1.87 28.81 -14.37
C VAL A 314 -1.84 28.69 -15.89
N ILE A 315 -1.34 27.55 -16.42
CA ILE A 315 -1.31 27.30 -17.86
C ILE A 315 -2.73 27.16 -18.42
N GLY A 316 -3.60 26.46 -17.71
CA GLY A 316 -4.96 26.14 -18.11
C GLY A 316 -5.05 25.24 -19.34
N SER A 317 -6.24 24.73 -19.64
CA SER A 317 -6.54 23.96 -20.86
C SER A 317 -8.04 23.96 -21.11
N ASP A 318 -8.46 24.23 -22.34
CA ASP A 318 -9.87 24.18 -22.75
C ASP A 318 -10.35 22.73 -23.04
N THR A 319 -9.42 21.81 -23.22
CA THR A 319 -9.72 20.43 -23.65
C THR A 319 -9.48 19.37 -22.56
N ASN A 320 -8.67 19.71 -21.54
CA ASN A 320 -8.31 18.78 -20.47
C ASN A 320 -8.70 19.34 -19.10
N PRO A 321 -9.78 18.85 -18.49
CA PRO A 321 -10.27 19.37 -17.22
C PRO A 321 -9.32 19.11 -16.04
N MET A 322 -8.36 18.18 -16.16
CA MET A 322 -7.36 17.92 -15.13
C MET A 322 -6.42 19.10 -14.89
N PHE A 323 -6.24 20.01 -15.86
CA PHE A 323 -5.48 21.26 -15.66
C PHE A 323 -6.11 22.18 -14.63
N ALA A 324 -7.43 22.13 -14.47
CA ALA A 324 -8.16 22.95 -13.50
C ALA A 324 -8.18 22.33 -12.08
N MET A 325 -7.66 21.11 -11.88
CA MET A 325 -7.68 20.45 -10.58
C MET A 325 -6.76 21.15 -9.59
N PRO A 326 -7.28 21.74 -8.48
CA PRO A 326 -6.45 22.38 -7.47
C PRO A 326 -5.62 21.34 -6.69
N TRP A 327 -4.47 21.75 -6.18
CA TRP A 327 -3.54 20.88 -5.45
C TRP A 327 -4.18 20.12 -4.27
N TYR A 328 -5.12 20.72 -3.55
CA TYR A 328 -5.77 20.08 -2.39
C TYR A 328 -6.70 18.92 -2.79
N TRP A 329 -7.22 18.89 -4.01
CA TRP A 329 -7.93 17.73 -4.54
C TRP A 329 -6.98 16.60 -4.95
N HIS A 330 -5.80 16.92 -5.47
CA HIS A 330 -4.77 15.92 -5.74
C HIS A 330 -4.36 15.15 -4.47
N LEU A 331 -4.42 15.79 -3.30
CA LEU A 331 -4.09 15.19 -2.01
C LEU A 331 -5.11 14.13 -1.59
N VAL A 332 -6.40 14.39 -1.79
CA VAL A 332 -7.50 13.56 -1.23
C VAL A 332 -8.07 12.54 -2.23
N LEU A 333 -7.78 12.69 -3.53
CA LEU A 333 -8.25 11.76 -4.55
C LEU A 333 -7.17 10.77 -4.99
N GLY A 334 -7.59 9.51 -5.18
CA GLY A 334 -6.72 8.40 -5.55
C GLY A 334 -5.68 8.07 -4.48
N GLY A 335 -4.69 7.27 -4.84
CA GLY A 335 -3.68 6.76 -3.91
C GLY A 335 -2.57 7.75 -3.52
N PHE A 336 -2.70 9.07 -3.74
CA PHE A 336 -1.63 10.04 -3.49
C PHE A 336 -1.19 10.06 -2.03
N ALA A 337 -2.13 10.23 -1.09
CA ALA A 337 -1.81 10.32 0.33
C ALA A 337 -1.20 9.02 0.87
N PHE A 338 -1.74 7.87 0.46
CA PHE A 338 -1.21 6.57 0.86
C PHE A 338 0.18 6.31 0.30
N GLY A 339 0.38 6.58 -0.99
CA GLY A 339 1.69 6.47 -1.64
C GLY A 339 2.73 7.40 -1.02
N MET A 340 2.36 8.64 -0.69
CA MET A 340 3.24 9.62 -0.04
C MET A 340 3.67 9.16 1.34
N MET A 341 2.75 8.64 2.17
CA MET A 341 3.04 8.30 3.57
C MET A 341 3.71 6.94 3.73
N PHE A 342 3.22 5.90 3.05
CA PHE A 342 3.63 4.52 3.32
C PHE A 342 4.52 3.90 2.23
N MET A 343 4.48 4.40 0.99
CA MET A 343 5.20 3.80 -0.12
C MET A 343 6.46 4.58 -0.51
N ALA A 344 6.36 5.92 -0.62
CA ALA A 344 7.50 6.77 -0.95
C ALA A 344 8.53 6.83 0.17
N THR A 345 8.11 6.59 1.42
CA THR A 345 8.97 6.60 2.59
C THR A 345 9.61 5.25 2.90
N ASP A 346 9.45 4.25 2.02
CA ASP A 346 10.10 2.95 2.16
C ASP A 346 11.61 3.12 2.36
N PRO A 347 12.17 2.68 3.51
CA PRO A 347 13.57 2.90 3.83
C PRO A 347 14.55 2.14 2.91
N VAL A 348 14.06 1.17 2.14
CA VAL A 348 14.90 0.34 1.27
C VAL A 348 15.02 0.94 -0.13
N SER A 349 13.91 1.32 -0.75
CA SER A 349 13.89 1.79 -2.14
C SER A 349 14.01 3.30 -2.30
N ALA A 350 13.86 4.08 -1.21
CA ALA A 350 14.03 5.54 -1.22
C ALA A 350 15.50 5.97 -1.15
N SER A 351 15.77 7.25 -1.45
CA SER A 351 17.09 7.85 -1.26
C SER A 351 17.51 7.90 0.22
N PHE A 352 18.80 7.66 0.52
CA PHE A 352 19.35 7.61 1.88
C PHE A 352 19.86 8.96 2.38
N THR A 353 20.42 9.80 1.49
CA THR A 353 21.01 11.09 1.89
C THR A 353 19.91 12.13 2.10
N ASP A 354 20.15 13.06 3.04
CA ASP A 354 19.16 14.10 3.34
C ASP A 354 18.82 14.99 2.12
N LYS A 355 19.80 15.32 1.29
CA LYS A 355 19.57 16.07 0.05
C LYS A 355 18.89 15.20 -1.02
N GLY A 356 19.29 13.94 -1.11
CA GLY A 356 18.66 12.98 -2.02
C GLY A 356 17.19 12.76 -1.69
N LYS A 357 16.82 12.69 -0.41
CA LYS A 357 15.41 12.56 0.05
C LYS A 357 14.52 13.70 -0.44
N TRP A 358 15.02 14.94 -0.42
CA TRP A 358 14.31 16.08 -0.98
C TRP A 358 14.10 15.96 -2.49
N SER A 359 15.18 15.68 -3.24
CA SER A 359 15.10 15.53 -4.70
C SER A 359 14.19 14.38 -5.12
N TYR A 360 14.31 13.24 -4.41
CA TYR A 360 13.46 12.06 -4.60
C TYR A 360 11.98 12.37 -4.34
N GLY A 361 11.66 13.02 -3.22
CA GLY A 361 10.29 13.40 -2.90
C GLY A 361 9.70 14.40 -3.92
N VAL A 362 10.44 15.43 -4.28
CA VAL A 362 10.00 16.40 -5.30
C VAL A 362 9.74 15.73 -6.64
N LEU A 363 10.62 14.81 -7.06
CA LEU A 363 10.44 14.06 -8.31
C LEU A 363 9.12 13.25 -8.29
N ILE A 364 8.80 12.57 -7.18
CA ILE A 364 7.54 11.83 -7.04
C ILE A 364 6.35 12.77 -7.18
N GLY A 365 6.34 13.88 -6.45
CA GLY A 365 5.23 14.84 -6.50
C GLY A 365 5.00 15.41 -7.90
N VAL A 366 6.07 15.81 -8.57
CA VAL A 366 6.04 16.30 -9.96
C VAL A 366 5.51 15.22 -10.90
N MET A 367 6.08 14.02 -10.85
CA MET A 367 5.69 12.93 -11.75
C MET A 367 4.25 12.47 -11.53
N CYS A 368 3.78 12.45 -10.29
CA CYS A 368 2.40 12.07 -10.00
C CYS A 368 1.40 13.02 -10.69
N VAL A 369 1.61 14.33 -10.57
CA VAL A 369 0.73 15.32 -11.22
C VAL A 369 0.89 15.30 -12.74
N LEU A 370 2.12 15.16 -13.26
CA LEU A 370 2.35 14.99 -14.70
C LEU A 370 1.58 13.82 -15.28
N ILE A 371 1.66 12.63 -14.64
CA ILE A 371 0.95 11.44 -15.11
C ILE A 371 -0.57 11.66 -15.05
N ARG A 372 -1.08 12.23 -13.96
CA ARG A 372 -2.52 12.51 -13.79
C ARG A 372 -3.08 13.46 -14.83
N VAL A 373 -2.33 14.52 -15.15
CA VAL A 373 -2.79 15.61 -16.03
C VAL A 373 -2.54 15.28 -17.49
N VAL A 374 -1.36 14.75 -17.83
CA VAL A 374 -0.98 14.50 -19.22
C VAL A 374 -1.57 13.21 -19.78
N ASN A 375 -1.80 12.21 -18.92
CA ASN A 375 -2.36 10.91 -19.32
C ASN A 375 -3.76 10.69 -18.73
N PRO A 376 -4.83 11.18 -19.38
CA PRO A 376 -6.19 11.02 -18.89
C PRO A 376 -6.67 9.57 -18.84
N ALA A 377 -6.03 8.66 -19.57
CA ALA A 377 -6.34 7.23 -19.51
C ALA A 377 -5.88 6.54 -18.20
N TYR A 378 -5.00 7.21 -17.43
CA TYR A 378 -4.53 6.69 -16.15
C TYR A 378 -4.35 7.82 -15.12
N PRO A 379 -5.44 8.31 -14.53
CA PRO A 379 -5.38 9.46 -13.63
C PRO A 379 -4.75 9.18 -12.26
N GLU A 380 -4.52 7.92 -11.87
CA GLU A 380 -3.98 7.58 -10.55
C GLU A 380 -2.54 8.07 -10.33
N GLY A 381 -1.63 7.78 -11.23
CA GLY A 381 -0.28 8.32 -11.31
C GLY A 381 0.72 7.94 -10.21
N MET A 382 0.30 7.81 -8.96
CA MET A 382 1.21 7.72 -7.80
C MET A 382 2.10 6.48 -7.79
N MET A 383 1.56 5.32 -8.16
CA MET A 383 2.32 4.07 -8.27
C MET A 383 3.49 4.19 -9.25
N LEU A 384 3.22 4.68 -10.45
CA LEU A 384 4.24 4.83 -11.49
C LEU A 384 5.25 5.92 -11.13
N ALA A 385 4.81 7.01 -10.49
CA ALA A 385 5.68 8.08 -10.02
C ALA A 385 6.70 7.58 -8.99
N ILE A 386 6.27 6.75 -8.03
CA ILE A 386 7.18 6.18 -7.03
C ILE A 386 8.15 5.18 -7.67
N LEU A 387 7.65 4.26 -8.50
CA LEU A 387 8.51 3.28 -9.20
C LEU A 387 9.54 3.99 -10.10
N PHE A 388 9.13 5.05 -10.80
CA PHE A 388 10.04 5.86 -11.58
C PHE A 388 11.10 6.53 -10.70
N ALA A 389 10.70 7.16 -9.60
CA ALA A 389 11.63 7.82 -8.69
C ALA A 389 12.60 6.83 -8.01
N ASN A 390 12.16 5.61 -7.72
CA ASN A 390 13.02 4.55 -7.17
C ASN A 390 14.23 4.28 -8.06
N LEU A 391 14.08 4.34 -9.40
CA LEU A 391 15.19 4.19 -10.35
C LEU A 391 16.25 5.29 -10.20
N PHE A 392 15.82 6.50 -9.80
CA PHE A 392 16.69 7.66 -9.64
C PHE A 392 17.22 7.84 -8.22
N ALA A 393 16.68 7.15 -7.22
CA ALA A 393 17.10 7.27 -5.82
C ALA A 393 18.62 7.05 -5.65
N PRO A 394 19.24 5.98 -6.22
CA PRO A 394 20.69 5.78 -6.15
C PRO A 394 21.50 6.89 -6.85
N LEU A 395 20.97 7.47 -7.94
CA LEU A 395 21.63 8.57 -8.65
C LEU A 395 21.68 9.83 -7.78
N PHE A 396 20.58 10.18 -7.09
CA PHE A 396 20.57 11.32 -6.19
C PHE A 396 21.59 11.15 -5.06
N ASP A 397 21.66 9.96 -4.47
CA ASP A 397 22.64 9.67 -3.42
C ASP A 397 24.07 9.71 -3.95
N TYR A 398 24.33 9.17 -5.13
CA TYR A 398 25.64 9.23 -5.78
C TYR A 398 26.11 10.69 -5.97
N LEU A 399 25.25 11.58 -6.48
CA LEU A 399 25.59 12.99 -6.69
C LEU A 399 25.94 13.68 -5.37
N VAL A 400 25.21 13.42 -4.30
CA VAL A 400 25.47 13.98 -2.97
C VAL A 400 26.80 13.47 -2.41
N VAL A 401 27.06 12.17 -2.55
CA VAL A 401 28.33 11.55 -2.09
C VAL A 401 29.52 12.10 -2.86
N GLN A 402 29.43 12.23 -4.18
CA GLN A 402 30.50 12.80 -5.01
C GLN A 402 30.80 14.27 -4.64
N ALA A 403 29.77 15.06 -4.39
CA ALA A 403 29.95 16.45 -3.92
C ALA A 403 30.66 16.50 -2.56
N ASN A 404 30.32 15.58 -1.64
CA ASN A 404 31.00 15.48 -0.34
C ASN A 404 32.47 15.04 -0.47
N ILE A 405 32.77 14.10 -1.36
CA ILE A 405 34.13 13.65 -1.64
C ILE A 405 34.97 14.81 -2.19
N LYS A 406 34.46 15.54 -3.20
CA LYS A 406 35.14 16.74 -3.74
C LYS A 406 35.43 17.75 -2.65
N ARG A 407 34.46 18.07 -1.80
CA ARG A 407 34.61 19.02 -0.69
C ARG A 407 35.68 18.58 0.32
N ARG A 408 35.76 17.29 0.62
CA ARG A 408 36.79 16.75 1.53
C ARG A 408 38.19 16.82 0.91
N LYS A 409 38.34 16.43 -0.38
CA LYS A 409 39.60 16.53 -1.10
C LYS A 409 40.15 17.94 -1.23
N SER A 410 39.27 18.96 -1.27
CA SER A 410 39.71 20.37 -1.34
C SER A 410 40.12 20.96 0.02
N ARG A 411 39.97 20.21 1.12
CA ARG A 411 40.32 20.63 2.49
C ARG A 411 41.58 19.96 3.03
N GLY A 412 42.02 18.89 2.39
CA GLY A 412 43.28 18.20 2.68
C GLY A 412 44.22 18.33 1.55
#